data_10ad93fbc6e899da40a31075ec67f948
#
_entry.id   10ad93fbc6e899da40a31075ec67f948
#
_cell.length_a   1.000
_cell.length_b   1.000
_cell.length_c   1.000
_cell.angle_alpha   90.00
_cell.angle_beta   90.00
_cell.angle_gamma   90.00
#
_symmetry.space_group_name_H-M   'P 1'
#
loop_
_entity.id
_entity.type
_entity.pdbx_description
1 polymer ?
#
loop_
_entity_poly.entity_id
_entity_poly.type
_entity_poly.pdbx_seq_one_letter_code
_entity_poly.pdbx_strand_id
1 'polypeptide(L)'
;MRHVLVFLLIFLLCISPVTALAEAGAAALAEDVLASLAEGDFAAVFENSDAAMQEAVGDADGMAAVWAQITGLLGTLTQAQAEDAGAQGDYRVVLAQCAFENADATLTLAFDAQGRLGSLGLVDMRMREEGAAADAGGYIEEAIKLRAGEDDATNGILTLPEGEGPFPAVVMVHGSGPSDMDESAYACAPFRDIAHGLARLGVASIRYDKYTYAHPENCLGADFTVDDEYTRDALDAAALLMEDARIADLYLLGHSQGAMLAPRIMAAMQTEVGDRLRGGVLLAGSPLPMWEIQYHQNLDVLKTLSGEALAQSEVLVEAEAAKATVLADMPAEELQKQTFFGINAYYQADEMSVDAAQTAVDLDLPLFIAQGEKDWQVRPADGVEAWQAKLPQDFDAVYKLYPDMTHMLFDLQGTPTGTAADYMAADARVSEALIEDIAAWIAAR
;
A
#
# COMPACT_ATOMS: atom_id res chain seq x y z
N MET A 1 18.13 -20.39 18.77
CA MET A 1 18.09 -19.45 17.66
C MET A 1 16.89 -18.56 17.95
N ARG A 2 17.14 -17.33 18.41
CA ARG A 2 16.09 -16.34 18.66
C ARG A 2 15.84 -15.62 17.32
N HIS A 3 14.64 -15.76 16.80
CA HIS A 3 14.18 -15.00 15.63
C HIS A 3 14.00 -13.56 16.07
N VAL A 4 14.84 -12.64 15.58
CA VAL A 4 14.58 -11.21 15.66
C VAL A 4 13.56 -10.92 14.59
N LEU A 5 12.31 -10.71 15.00
CA LEU A 5 11.23 -10.23 14.12
C LEU A 5 11.57 -8.80 13.71
N VAL A 6 11.59 -8.56 12.41
CA VAL A 6 11.50 -7.20 11.87
C VAL A 6 10.08 -6.72 12.19
N PHE A 7 9.97 -5.83 13.17
CA PHE A 7 8.69 -5.24 13.56
C PHE A 7 8.25 -4.23 12.50
N LEU A 8 7.12 -4.49 11.89
CA LEU A 8 6.26 -3.41 11.40
C LEU A 8 5.72 -2.72 12.67
N LEU A 9 6.37 -1.64 13.10
CA LEU A 9 5.97 -0.92 14.31
C LEU A 9 4.69 -0.14 14.00
N ILE A 10 3.55 -0.68 14.47
CA ILE A 10 2.33 0.10 14.62
C ILE A 10 2.55 0.97 15.85
N PHE A 11 2.79 2.28 15.62
CA PHE A 11 3.02 3.25 16.68
C PHE A 11 1.73 3.52 17.46
N LEU A 12 1.75 3.24 18.74
CA LEU A 12 0.76 3.72 19.68
C LEU A 12 1.23 5.03 20.33
N LEU A 13 0.43 6.07 20.19
CA LEU A 13 0.69 7.41 20.68
C LEU A 13 0.33 7.55 22.16
N CYS A 14 1.31 7.97 23.01
CA CYS A 14 1.04 8.69 24.26
C CYS A 14 1.44 10.15 24.07
N ILE A 15 0.51 11.08 24.23
CA ILE A 15 0.75 12.52 24.08
C ILE A 15 1.30 13.09 25.39
N SER A 16 2.57 13.50 25.38
CA SER A 16 3.15 14.43 26.36
C SER A 16 3.95 15.49 25.62
N PRO A 17 3.96 16.76 26.07
CA PRO A 17 4.68 17.83 25.37
C PRO A 17 6.19 17.68 25.59
N VAL A 18 6.92 17.32 24.54
CA VAL A 18 8.38 17.23 24.55
C VAL A 18 8.97 18.50 23.94
N THR A 19 10.05 19.00 24.57
CA THR A 19 10.91 20.03 23.98
C THR A 19 11.63 19.43 22.78
N ALA A 20 11.14 19.74 21.60
CA ALA A 20 11.53 19.12 20.36
C ALA A 20 13.00 19.38 20.00
N LEU A 21 13.69 18.34 19.53
CA LEU A 21 14.86 18.47 18.66
C LEU A 21 14.47 19.38 17.50
N ALA A 22 15.34 20.32 17.10
CA ALA A 22 15.04 21.22 15.98
C ALA A 22 14.97 20.41 14.68
N GLU A 23 14.02 20.74 13.79
CA GLU A 23 13.74 20.02 12.53
C GLU A 23 15.00 19.68 11.72
N ALA A 24 15.90 20.64 11.51
CA ALA A 24 17.18 20.44 10.78
C ALA A 24 18.17 19.52 11.51
N GLY A 25 17.97 19.27 12.83
CA GLY A 25 18.87 18.41 13.61
C GLY A 25 18.54 16.92 13.51
N ALA A 26 17.28 16.57 13.38
CA ALA A 26 16.87 15.16 13.33
C ALA A 26 17.23 14.48 12.00
N ALA A 27 17.03 15.17 10.88
CA ALA A 27 17.44 14.68 9.57
C ALA A 27 18.95 14.45 9.48
N ALA A 28 19.76 15.41 9.95
CA ALA A 28 21.23 15.25 9.97
C ALA A 28 21.67 14.09 10.87
N LEU A 29 21.03 13.90 12.04
CA LEU A 29 21.31 12.76 12.91
C LEU A 29 20.99 11.42 12.23
N ALA A 30 19.92 11.34 11.44
CA ALA A 30 19.56 10.15 10.69
C ALA A 30 20.61 9.82 9.62
N GLU A 31 21.08 10.83 8.89
CA GLU A 31 22.15 10.66 7.90
C GLU A 31 23.47 10.21 8.57
N ASP A 32 23.83 10.78 9.72
CA ASP A 32 25.01 10.40 10.49
C ASP A 32 24.92 8.95 11.00
N VAL A 33 23.76 8.53 11.50
CA VAL A 33 23.51 7.14 11.94
C VAL A 33 23.63 6.19 10.75
N LEU A 34 23.03 6.49 9.61
CA LEU A 34 23.10 5.64 8.42
C LEU A 34 24.50 5.56 7.85
N ALA A 35 25.27 6.66 7.88
CA ALA A 35 26.68 6.66 7.51
C ALA A 35 27.51 5.76 8.43
N SER A 36 27.30 5.88 9.76
CA SER A 36 27.99 5.03 10.74
C SER A 36 27.67 3.54 10.56
N LEU A 37 26.42 3.20 10.29
CA LEU A 37 25.99 1.83 9.97
C LEU A 37 26.65 1.31 8.70
N ALA A 38 26.74 2.15 7.66
CA ALA A 38 27.37 1.80 6.38
C ALA A 38 28.88 1.60 6.52
N GLU A 39 29.54 2.37 7.40
CA GLU A 39 30.98 2.26 7.71
C GLU A 39 31.29 1.10 8.68
N GLY A 40 30.25 0.50 9.28
CA GLY A 40 30.39 -0.61 10.23
C GLY A 40 30.70 -0.17 11.66
N ASP A 41 30.51 1.11 12.00
CA ASP A 41 30.68 1.62 13.37
C ASP A 41 29.44 1.34 14.24
N PHE A 42 29.11 0.07 14.37
CA PHE A 42 27.94 -0.39 15.13
C PHE A 42 28.04 -0.05 16.63
N ALA A 43 29.27 0.05 17.15
CA ALA A 43 29.50 0.41 18.55
C ALA A 43 29.05 1.85 18.83
N ALA A 44 29.40 2.80 17.98
CA ALA A 44 28.97 4.18 18.11
C ALA A 44 27.44 4.32 18.00
N VAL A 45 26.80 3.61 17.06
CA VAL A 45 25.34 3.62 16.94
C VAL A 45 24.67 3.03 18.17
N PHE A 46 25.14 1.88 18.67
CA PHE A 46 24.63 1.25 19.88
C PHE A 46 24.76 2.16 21.12
N GLU A 47 25.93 2.77 21.33
CA GLU A 47 26.18 3.66 22.47
C GLU A 47 25.31 4.92 22.42
N ASN A 48 24.97 5.40 21.22
CA ASN A 48 24.10 6.54 21.00
C ASN A 48 22.62 6.17 20.81
N SER A 49 22.23 4.93 21.09
CA SER A 49 20.85 4.49 21.14
C SER A 49 20.23 4.70 22.52
N ASP A 50 18.92 4.79 22.59
CA ASP A 50 18.20 4.87 23.87
C ASP A 50 18.16 3.49 24.57
N ALA A 51 17.63 3.47 25.79
CA ALA A 51 17.61 2.26 26.60
C ALA A 51 16.74 1.15 25.99
N ALA A 52 15.64 1.50 25.31
CA ALA A 52 14.74 0.54 24.69
C ALA A 52 15.40 -0.13 23.48
N MET A 53 16.06 0.65 22.63
CA MET A 53 16.82 0.14 21.49
C MET A 53 18.00 -0.71 21.94
N GLN A 54 18.77 -0.27 22.97
CA GLN A 54 19.87 -1.04 23.53
C GLN A 54 19.40 -2.39 24.12
N GLU A 55 18.26 -2.39 24.81
CA GLU A 55 17.65 -3.64 25.31
C GLU A 55 17.22 -4.58 24.17
N ALA A 56 16.64 -4.01 23.10
CA ALA A 56 16.15 -4.78 21.95
C ALA A 56 17.27 -5.46 21.16
N VAL A 57 18.39 -4.76 20.91
CA VAL A 57 19.52 -5.29 20.11
C VAL A 57 20.59 -5.98 20.96
N GLY A 58 20.68 -5.64 22.25
CA GLY A 58 21.57 -6.27 23.25
C GLY A 58 22.96 -5.67 23.30
N ASP A 59 23.67 -5.54 22.19
CA ASP A 59 25.01 -5.00 22.06
C ASP A 59 25.33 -4.53 20.62
N ALA A 60 26.57 -4.14 20.37
CA ALA A 60 27.03 -3.72 19.05
C ALA A 60 26.95 -4.85 17.99
N ASP A 61 27.14 -6.10 18.38
CA ASP A 61 27.02 -7.25 17.47
C ASP A 61 25.55 -7.47 17.10
N GLY A 62 24.63 -7.23 18.02
CA GLY A 62 23.18 -7.23 17.73
C GLY A 62 22.77 -6.11 16.77
N MET A 63 23.33 -4.90 16.93
CA MET A 63 23.12 -3.80 15.97
C MET A 63 23.67 -4.17 14.58
N ALA A 64 24.85 -4.77 14.53
CA ALA A 64 25.44 -5.29 13.29
C ALA A 64 24.55 -6.35 12.63
N ALA A 65 23.91 -7.22 13.43
CA ALA A 65 23.00 -8.23 12.91
C ALA A 65 21.72 -7.62 12.30
N VAL A 66 21.16 -6.57 12.92
CA VAL A 66 20.03 -5.83 12.36
C VAL A 66 20.41 -5.19 11.02
N TRP A 67 21.55 -4.50 10.96
CA TRP A 67 22.02 -3.89 9.72
C TRP A 67 22.34 -4.92 8.63
N ALA A 68 22.92 -6.06 9.01
CA ALA A 68 23.21 -7.15 8.09
C ALA A 68 21.94 -7.79 7.49
N GLN A 69 20.81 -7.77 8.19
CA GLN A 69 19.53 -8.21 7.63
C GLN A 69 19.07 -7.26 6.52
N ILE A 70 19.17 -5.95 6.74
CA ILE A 70 18.80 -4.93 5.75
C ILE A 70 19.75 -5.03 4.54
N THR A 71 21.06 -5.00 4.76
CA THR A 71 22.04 -5.01 3.67
C THR A 71 22.17 -6.36 2.98
N GLY A 72 21.89 -7.45 3.67
CA GLY A 72 21.84 -8.79 3.08
C GLY A 72 20.74 -8.94 2.02
N LEU A 73 19.72 -8.13 2.13
CA LEU A 73 18.60 -8.07 1.18
C LEU A 73 18.83 -6.99 0.11
N LEU A 74 19.16 -5.77 0.54
CA LEU A 74 19.20 -4.59 -0.32
C LEU A 74 20.58 -4.35 -0.98
N GLY A 75 21.61 -5.04 -0.55
CA GLY A 75 23.00 -4.73 -0.90
C GLY A 75 23.57 -3.59 -0.05
N THR A 76 24.70 -3.05 -0.47
CA THR A 76 25.41 -1.97 0.25
C THR A 76 24.66 -0.64 0.09
N LEU A 77 24.49 0.13 1.19
CA LEU A 77 23.97 1.48 1.16
C LEU A 77 24.93 2.39 0.38
N THR A 78 24.44 3.09 -0.63
CA THR A 78 25.25 3.96 -1.50
C THR A 78 24.92 5.44 -1.31
N GLN A 79 23.67 5.76 -0.93
CA GLN A 79 23.22 7.12 -0.69
C GLN A 79 22.05 7.10 0.31
N ALA A 80 21.98 8.11 1.17
CA ALA A 80 20.82 8.38 2.02
C ALA A 80 20.51 9.87 1.99
N GLN A 81 19.23 10.20 2.00
CA GLN A 81 18.71 11.55 2.16
C GLN A 81 17.57 11.49 3.16
N ALA A 82 17.70 12.20 4.26
CA ALA A 82 16.76 12.15 5.36
C ALA A 82 15.87 13.39 5.41
N GLU A 83 14.59 13.18 5.75
CA GLU A 83 13.60 14.22 5.93
C GLU A 83 12.85 14.00 7.25
N ASP A 84 12.59 15.10 7.96
CA ASP A 84 11.90 15.08 9.22
C ASP A 84 10.38 14.89 9.02
N ALA A 85 9.85 13.77 9.53
CA ALA A 85 8.43 13.42 9.46
C ALA A 85 7.61 13.91 10.68
N GLY A 86 8.25 14.64 11.61
CA GLY A 86 7.58 15.24 12.77
C GLY A 86 7.70 14.44 14.06
N ALA A 87 7.00 14.91 15.09
CA ALA A 87 7.02 14.29 16.41
C ALA A 87 5.93 13.22 16.52
N GLN A 88 6.29 12.06 17.08
CA GLN A 88 5.37 10.99 17.43
C GLN A 88 5.64 10.53 18.87
N GLY A 89 4.73 10.86 19.78
CA GLY A 89 4.94 10.63 21.22
C GLY A 89 6.19 11.35 21.75
N ASP A 90 7.07 10.61 22.40
CA ASP A 90 8.33 11.10 22.96
C ASP A 90 9.49 11.11 21.95
N TYR A 91 9.24 10.75 20.70
CA TYR A 91 10.24 10.62 19.64
C TYR A 91 9.97 11.60 18.50
N ARG A 92 11.06 11.98 17.83
CA ARG A 92 11.04 12.63 16.53
C ARG A 92 11.35 11.62 15.45
N VAL A 93 10.44 11.49 14.48
CA VAL A 93 10.54 10.50 13.41
C VAL A 93 11.14 11.14 12.17
N VAL A 94 12.04 10.42 11.52
CA VAL A 94 12.70 10.80 10.28
C VAL A 94 12.51 9.69 9.26
N LEU A 95 12.15 10.05 8.05
CA LEU A 95 12.15 9.18 6.90
C LEU A 95 13.43 9.41 6.09
N ALA A 96 14.17 8.35 5.80
CA ALA A 96 15.38 8.40 5.01
C ALA A 96 15.18 7.65 3.69
N GLN A 97 15.21 8.38 2.58
CA GLN A 97 15.28 7.80 1.25
C GLN A 97 16.68 7.27 1.01
N CYS A 98 16.81 5.98 0.83
CA CYS A 98 18.08 5.27 0.76
C CYS A 98 18.23 4.58 -0.59
N ALA A 99 19.36 4.83 -1.27
CA ALA A 99 19.77 4.04 -2.41
C ALA A 99 20.74 2.96 -1.95
N PHE A 100 20.38 1.71 -2.16
CA PHE A 100 21.23 0.54 -1.96
C PHE A 100 21.74 0.02 -3.31
N GLU A 101 22.66 -0.92 -3.28
CA GLU A 101 23.20 -1.54 -4.50
C GLU A 101 22.12 -2.23 -5.34
N ASN A 102 21.21 -2.95 -4.68
CA ASN A 102 20.18 -3.76 -5.33
C ASN A 102 18.76 -3.17 -5.22
N ALA A 103 18.57 -2.10 -4.47
CA ALA A 103 17.25 -1.55 -4.20
C ALA A 103 17.29 -0.05 -3.87
N ASP A 104 16.16 0.61 -4.04
CA ASP A 104 15.84 1.86 -3.37
C ASP A 104 14.88 1.55 -2.20
N ALA A 105 15.07 2.20 -1.04
CA ALA A 105 14.29 1.90 0.14
C ALA A 105 14.07 3.15 1.00
N THR A 106 12.96 3.18 1.73
CA THR A 106 12.68 4.17 2.76
C THR A 106 12.91 3.55 4.13
N LEU A 107 13.86 4.09 4.87
CA LEU A 107 14.08 3.73 6.27
C LEU A 107 13.41 4.76 7.19
N THR A 108 12.87 4.30 8.30
CA THR A 108 12.42 5.18 9.39
C THR A 108 13.41 5.11 10.54
N LEU A 109 13.75 6.28 11.09
CA LEU A 109 14.53 6.42 12.30
C LEU A 109 13.75 7.28 13.29
N ALA A 110 13.73 6.91 14.56
CA ALA A 110 13.11 7.70 15.60
C ALA A 110 14.15 8.09 16.66
N PHE A 111 14.15 9.36 17.04
CA PHE A 111 15.09 9.92 18.01
C PHE A 111 14.37 10.48 19.22
N ASP A 112 14.88 10.19 20.42
CA ASP A 112 14.38 10.80 21.64
C ASP A 112 14.76 12.30 21.74
N ALA A 113 14.29 12.99 22.79
CA ALA A 113 14.59 14.40 23.02
C ALA A 113 16.09 14.72 23.23
N GLN A 114 16.92 13.71 23.48
CA GLN A 114 18.37 13.80 23.60
C GLN A 114 19.11 13.47 22.30
N GLY A 115 18.39 13.15 21.23
CA GLY A 115 18.95 12.76 19.94
C GLY A 115 19.48 11.33 19.89
N ARG A 116 19.04 10.46 20.82
CA ARG A 116 19.41 9.05 20.83
C ARG A 116 18.46 8.24 19.97
N LEU A 117 19.00 7.28 19.23
CA LEU A 117 18.22 6.39 18.35
C LEU A 117 17.33 5.46 19.18
N GLY A 118 16.03 5.55 19.02
CA GLY A 118 15.04 4.70 19.69
C GLY A 118 14.45 3.63 18.76
N SER A 119 14.49 3.84 17.43
CA SER A 119 14.10 2.81 16.46
C SER A 119 14.78 3.01 15.11
N LEU A 120 14.93 1.89 14.40
CA LEU A 120 15.36 1.82 13.01
C LEU A 120 14.49 0.76 12.34
N GLY A 121 13.79 1.13 11.26
CA GLY A 121 12.89 0.25 10.54
C GLY A 121 12.95 0.45 9.03
N LEU A 122 12.54 -0.57 8.29
CA LEU A 122 12.31 -0.51 6.85
C LEU A 122 10.82 -0.25 6.63
N VAL A 123 10.48 0.85 5.96
CA VAL A 123 9.10 1.23 5.67
C VAL A 123 8.66 0.72 4.32
N ASP A 124 9.52 0.94 3.32
CA ASP A 124 9.26 0.58 1.93
C ASP A 124 10.57 0.24 1.23
N MET A 125 10.49 -0.58 0.19
CA MET A 125 11.64 -0.92 -0.64
C MET A 125 11.21 -1.33 -2.04
N ARG A 126 12.05 -0.97 -3.01
CA ARG A 126 11.89 -1.34 -4.40
C ARG A 126 13.20 -1.96 -4.89
N MET A 127 13.15 -3.25 -5.26
CA MET A 127 14.32 -3.91 -5.84
C MET A 127 14.64 -3.31 -7.21
N ARG A 128 15.91 -3.02 -7.47
CA ARG A 128 16.35 -2.63 -8.82
C ARG A 128 16.35 -3.88 -9.70
N GLU A 129 15.70 -3.80 -10.82
CA GLU A 129 15.69 -4.92 -11.77
C GLU A 129 17.10 -5.11 -12.34
N GLU A 130 17.79 -6.18 -11.93
CA GLU A 130 18.93 -6.70 -12.67
C GLU A 130 18.40 -7.41 -13.92
N GLY A 131 18.49 -6.74 -15.06
CA GLY A 131 18.25 -7.36 -16.35
C GLY A 131 16.89 -8.02 -16.46
N ALA A 132 15.82 -7.24 -16.46
CA ALA A 132 14.52 -7.75 -16.88
C ALA A 132 14.73 -8.51 -18.19
N ALA A 133 14.38 -9.80 -18.21
CA ALA A 133 14.34 -10.55 -19.46
C ALA A 133 13.57 -9.67 -20.44
N ALA A 134 14.16 -9.38 -21.60
CA ALA A 134 13.59 -8.47 -22.57
C ALA A 134 12.12 -8.86 -22.72
N ASP A 135 11.22 -7.94 -22.36
CA ASP A 135 9.79 -8.19 -22.41
C ASP A 135 9.44 -8.70 -23.81
N ALA A 136 8.66 -9.76 -23.88
CA ALA A 136 8.30 -10.42 -25.14
C ALA A 136 7.55 -9.50 -26.12
N GLY A 137 7.23 -8.25 -25.72
CA GLY A 137 6.43 -7.31 -26.50
C GLY A 137 4.96 -7.75 -26.61
N GLY A 138 4.29 -7.36 -27.68
CA GLY A 138 2.86 -7.67 -27.90
C GLY A 138 1.93 -6.61 -27.34
N TYR A 139 2.47 -5.42 -27.00
CA TYR A 139 1.73 -4.24 -26.56
C TYR A 139 2.49 -2.95 -26.89
N ILE A 140 1.81 -1.82 -26.74
CA ILE A 140 2.34 -0.47 -26.92
C ILE A 140 2.17 0.29 -25.61
N GLU A 141 3.21 0.99 -25.16
CA GLU A 141 3.13 1.90 -24.01
C GLU A 141 3.28 3.35 -24.44
N GLU A 142 2.38 4.19 -23.96
CA GLU A 142 2.37 5.62 -24.20
C GLU A 142 2.41 6.35 -22.85
N ALA A 143 3.44 7.17 -22.64
CA ALA A 143 3.50 8.03 -21.46
C ALA A 143 2.39 9.07 -21.50
N ILE A 144 1.65 9.18 -20.39
CA ILE A 144 0.56 10.15 -20.22
C ILE A 144 0.80 11.01 -18.98
N LYS A 145 0.02 12.06 -18.85
CA LYS A 145 -0.10 12.84 -17.61
C LYS A 145 -1.56 13.11 -17.31
N LEU A 146 -2.00 12.75 -16.11
CA LEU A 146 -3.24 13.27 -15.56
C LEU A 146 -3.05 14.77 -15.29
N ARG A 147 -4.08 15.58 -15.52
CA ARG A 147 -4.05 17.05 -15.32
C ARG A 147 -2.83 17.72 -15.97
N ALA A 148 -2.55 17.36 -17.22
CA ALA A 148 -1.38 17.91 -17.93
C ALA A 148 -1.41 19.44 -17.99
N GLY A 149 -0.35 20.07 -17.47
CA GLY A 149 -0.20 21.53 -17.40
C GLY A 149 -0.67 22.16 -16.08
N GLU A 150 -1.14 21.40 -15.14
CA GLU A 150 -1.43 21.80 -13.76
C GLU A 150 -0.23 21.53 -12.85
N ASP A 151 -0.17 22.21 -11.71
CA ASP A 151 0.96 22.08 -10.77
C ASP A 151 0.98 20.69 -10.11
N ASP A 152 -0.18 20.01 -10.03
CA ASP A 152 -0.35 18.66 -9.49
C ASP A 152 -0.52 17.58 -10.58
N ALA A 153 0.06 17.80 -11.75
CA ALA A 153 0.06 16.83 -12.83
C ALA A 153 0.77 15.53 -12.45
N THR A 154 0.09 14.41 -12.60
CA THR A 154 0.59 13.07 -12.24
C THR A 154 1.00 12.29 -13.47
N ASN A 155 2.15 11.61 -13.43
CA ASN A 155 2.62 10.77 -14.54
C ASN A 155 1.87 9.45 -14.56
N GLY A 156 1.75 8.88 -15.75
CA GLY A 156 1.17 7.55 -15.95
C GLY A 156 1.55 6.94 -17.29
N ILE A 157 1.03 5.75 -17.54
CA ILE A 157 1.24 4.98 -18.76
C ILE A 157 -0.10 4.45 -19.24
N LEU A 158 -0.41 4.69 -20.51
CA LEU A 158 -1.45 3.98 -21.25
C LEU A 158 -0.81 2.79 -21.94
N THR A 159 -1.22 1.58 -21.58
CA THR A 159 -0.78 0.33 -22.20
C THR A 159 -1.89 -0.18 -23.12
N LEU A 160 -1.56 -0.39 -24.38
CA LEU A 160 -2.49 -0.76 -25.44
C LEU A 160 -2.12 -2.12 -26.05
N PRO A 161 -3.10 -2.94 -26.41
CA PRO A 161 -2.86 -4.07 -27.30
C PRO A 161 -2.29 -3.62 -28.65
N GLU A 162 -1.54 -4.49 -29.33
CA GLU A 162 -1.21 -4.27 -30.75
C GLU A 162 -2.48 -4.33 -31.60
N GLY A 163 -2.64 -3.38 -32.55
CA GLY A 163 -3.79 -3.30 -33.46
C GLY A 163 -4.47 -1.95 -33.46
N GLU A 164 -5.62 -1.89 -34.15
CA GLU A 164 -6.33 -0.62 -34.36
C GLU A 164 -7.41 -0.33 -33.31
N GLY A 165 -7.82 -1.34 -32.51
CA GLY A 165 -8.92 -1.21 -31.57
C GLY A 165 -10.32 -1.19 -32.26
N PRO A 166 -11.39 -0.71 -31.59
CA PRO A 166 -11.36 -0.23 -30.22
C PRO A 166 -11.26 -1.37 -29.19
N PHE A 167 -10.50 -1.13 -28.11
CA PHE A 167 -10.25 -2.10 -27.04
C PHE A 167 -11.07 -1.77 -25.78
N PRO A 168 -11.54 -2.76 -25.01
CA PRO A 168 -11.92 -2.53 -23.62
C PRO A 168 -10.70 -2.06 -22.84
N ALA A 169 -10.88 -1.22 -21.83
CA ALA A 169 -9.80 -0.69 -21.03
C ALA A 169 -10.10 -0.73 -19.53
N VAL A 170 -9.07 -0.94 -18.72
CA VAL A 170 -9.16 -0.85 -17.26
C VAL A 170 -8.45 0.39 -16.74
N VAL A 171 -9.12 1.11 -15.81
CA VAL A 171 -8.49 2.10 -14.94
C VAL A 171 -8.00 1.39 -13.70
N MET A 172 -6.70 1.47 -13.40
CA MET A 172 -6.09 0.78 -12.26
C MET A 172 -6.03 1.70 -11.04
N VAL A 173 -6.50 1.19 -9.89
CA VAL A 173 -6.56 1.92 -8.61
C VAL A 173 -5.80 1.17 -7.54
N HIS A 174 -4.79 1.82 -6.99
CA HIS A 174 -3.79 1.28 -6.07
C HIS A 174 -4.35 0.85 -4.71
N GLY A 175 -3.57 0.03 -4.02
CA GLY A 175 -3.73 -0.26 -2.60
C GLY A 175 -3.38 0.92 -1.68
N SER A 176 -3.27 0.64 -0.39
CA SER A 176 -2.94 1.62 0.65
C SER A 176 -1.49 2.09 0.56
N GLY A 177 -1.25 3.32 1.05
CA GLY A 177 0.06 3.95 1.05
C GLY A 177 0.45 4.61 -0.28
N PRO A 178 1.54 5.40 -0.30
CA PRO A 178 2.11 5.96 -1.51
C PRO A 178 2.63 4.87 -2.44
N SER A 179 2.35 4.97 -3.75
CA SER A 179 2.73 3.94 -4.71
C SER A 179 2.98 4.53 -6.09
N ASP A 180 4.02 4.06 -6.77
CA ASP A 180 4.26 4.41 -8.17
C ASP A 180 3.21 3.76 -9.08
N MET A 181 3.19 4.13 -10.36
CA MET A 181 2.23 3.63 -11.35
C MET A 181 2.25 2.11 -11.55
N ASP A 182 3.32 1.44 -11.20
CA ASP A 182 3.48 -0.01 -11.31
C ASP A 182 3.01 -0.75 -10.05
N GLU A 183 2.63 0.00 -8.99
CA GLU A 183 2.35 -0.50 -7.64
C GLU A 183 3.54 -1.32 -7.10
N SER A 184 4.74 -0.77 -7.32
CA SER A 184 5.97 -1.45 -6.97
C SER A 184 6.13 -1.56 -5.47
N ALA A 185 6.23 -2.80 -4.97
CA ALA A 185 6.54 -3.08 -3.58
C ALA A 185 7.42 -4.34 -3.50
N TYR A 186 8.49 -4.28 -2.72
CA TYR A 186 9.46 -5.37 -2.59
C TYR A 186 10.06 -5.76 -3.96
N ALA A 187 9.88 -7.03 -4.38
CA ALA A 187 10.28 -7.53 -5.69
C ALA A 187 9.12 -7.56 -6.71
N CYS A 188 7.95 -7.03 -6.34
CA CYS A 188 6.71 -7.12 -7.12
C CYS A 188 6.39 -5.78 -7.80
N ALA A 189 5.74 -5.84 -8.96
CA ALA A 189 5.19 -4.70 -9.68
C ALA A 189 3.84 -5.10 -10.30
N PRO A 190 2.80 -5.32 -9.46
CA PRO A 190 1.57 -5.98 -9.91
C PRO A 190 0.86 -5.24 -11.02
N PHE A 191 0.78 -3.92 -10.99
CA PHE A 191 0.08 -3.16 -12.03
C PHE A 191 0.77 -3.22 -13.38
N ARG A 192 2.11 -3.20 -13.41
CA ARG A 192 2.86 -3.41 -14.64
C ARG A 192 2.60 -4.79 -15.23
N ASP A 193 2.70 -5.83 -14.40
CA ASP A 193 2.53 -7.21 -14.83
C ASP A 193 1.10 -7.45 -15.37
N ILE A 194 0.08 -6.92 -14.69
CA ILE A 194 -1.32 -6.99 -15.13
C ILE A 194 -1.50 -6.21 -16.44
N ALA A 195 -0.98 -4.98 -16.55
CA ALA A 195 -1.11 -4.16 -17.74
C ALA A 195 -0.54 -4.84 -18.99
N HIS A 196 0.69 -5.38 -18.87
CA HIS A 196 1.34 -6.10 -19.96
C HIS A 196 0.60 -7.39 -20.32
N GLY A 197 0.16 -8.15 -19.32
CA GLY A 197 -0.58 -9.40 -19.55
C GLY A 197 -1.94 -9.15 -20.20
N LEU A 198 -2.71 -8.19 -19.69
CA LEU A 198 -4.01 -7.82 -20.26
C LEU A 198 -3.88 -7.29 -21.69
N ALA A 199 -2.87 -6.47 -21.98
CA ALA A 199 -2.66 -5.94 -23.33
C ALA A 199 -2.39 -7.05 -24.36
N ARG A 200 -1.59 -8.08 -24.00
CA ARG A 200 -1.40 -9.27 -24.85
C ARG A 200 -2.69 -10.05 -25.11
N LEU A 201 -3.68 -9.89 -24.23
CA LEU A 201 -5.00 -10.53 -24.31
C LEU A 201 -6.09 -9.61 -24.86
N GLY A 202 -5.72 -8.44 -25.38
CA GLY A 202 -6.64 -7.55 -26.08
C GLY A 202 -7.35 -6.53 -25.18
N VAL A 203 -6.90 -6.30 -23.94
CA VAL A 203 -7.46 -5.33 -23.00
C VAL A 203 -6.43 -4.23 -22.75
N ALA A 204 -6.79 -2.98 -22.99
CA ALA A 204 -5.97 -1.82 -22.66
C ALA A 204 -6.02 -1.49 -21.16
N SER A 205 -5.06 -0.71 -20.68
CA SER A 205 -5.05 -0.26 -19.29
C SER A 205 -4.40 1.10 -19.14
N ILE A 206 -4.84 1.85 -18.14
CA ILE A 206 -4.18 3.08 -17.69
C ILE A 206 -3.77 2.90 -16.21
N ARG A 207 -2.48 3.14 -15.94
CA ARG A 207 -1.89 3.18 -14.61
C ARG A 207 -1.13 4.49 -14.43
N TYR A 208 -1.07 5.00 -13.21
CA TYR A 208 -0.52 6.32 -12.89
C TYR A 208 0.11 6.32 -11.51
N ASP A 209 1.04 7.24 -11.25
CA ASP A 209 1.58 7.43 -9.92
C ASP A 209 0.45 7.88 -8.99
N LYS A 210 0.31 7.24 -7.83
CA LYS A 210 -0.73 7.60 -6.86
C LYS A 210 -0.49 9.02 -6.34
N TYR A 211 -1.54 9.78 -6.09
CA TYR A 211 -1.45 11.18 -5.65
C TYR A 211 -0.54 11.36 -4.43
N THR A 212 -0.67 10.47 -3.43
CA THR A 212 0.17 10.46 -2.23
C THR A 212 1.65 10.15 -2.50
N TYR A 213 1.96 9.51 -3.62
CA TYR A 213 3.34 9.27 -4.07
C TYR A 213 3.88 10.44 -4.89
N ALA A 214 3.08 10.97 -5.80
CA ALA A 214 3.51 12.05 -6.70
C ALA A 214 3.57 13.42 -6.00
N HIS A 215 2.69 13.66 -5.02
CA HIS A 215 2.49 14.95 -4.37
C HIS A 215 2.32 14.82 -2.84
N PRO A 216 3.26 14.19 -2.12
CA PRO A 216 3.12 13.93 -0.68
C PRO A 216 2.92 15.22 0.14
N GLU A 217 3.48 16.34 -0.31
CA GLU A 217 3.33 17.66 0.33
C GLU A 217 1.88 18.16 0.34
N ASN A 218 1.06 17.75 -0.61
CA ASN A 218 -0.35 18.13 -0.71
C ASN A 218 -1.27 17.25 0.16
N CYS A 219 -0.74 16.15 0.71
CA CYS A 219 -1.52 15.16 1.46
C CYS A 219 -1.47 15.37 2.98
N LEU A 220 -0.80 16.42 3.46
CA LEU A 220 -0.60 16.71 4.88
C LEU A 220 -1.80 17.40 5.54
N GLY A 221 -2.82 17.79 4.77
CA GLY A 221 -4.03 18.43 5.28
C GLY A 221 -4.81 17.53 6.22
N ALA A 222 -5.25 18.10 7.36
CA ALA A 222 -6.08 17.34 8.30
C ALA A 222 -7.49 17.02 7.75
N ASP A 223 -7.85 17.60 6.62
CA ASP A 223 -9.10 17.45 5.88
C ASP A 223 -8.94 16.61 4.57
N PHE A 224 -7.79 15.98 4.38
CA PHE A 224 -7.52 15.08 3.26
C PHE A 224 -8.47 13.87 3.28
N THR A 225 -9.01 13.52 2.11
CA THR A 225 -10.09 12.53 1.96
C THR A 225 -9.73 11.40 0.99
N VAL A 226 -10.57 10.37 0.95
CA VAL A 226 -10.51 9.31 -0.08
C VAL A 226 -10.67 9.89 -1.50
N ASP A 227 -11.49 10.91 -1.67
CA ASP A 227 -11.68 11.50 -2.99
C ASP A 227 -10.43 12.24 -3.47
N ASP A 228 -9.69 12.88 -2.56
CA ASP A 228 -8.42 13.54 -2.86
C ASP A 228 -7.33 12.52 -3.24
N GLU A 229 -7.33 11.36 -2.58
CA GLU A 229 -6.30 10.33 -2.76
C GLU A 229 -6.54 9.42 -3.97
N TYR A 230 -7.82 9.08 -4.26
CA TYR A 230 -8.15 8.02 -5.21
C TYR A 230 -9.12 8.45 -6.29
N THR A 231 -10.28 9.03 -5.89
CA THR A 231 -11.41 9.21 -6.82
C THR A 231 -11.06 10.18 -7.94
N ARG A 232 -10.40 11.27 -7.61
CA ARG A 232 -10.01 12.32 -8.56
C ARG A 232 -9.13 11.78 -9.68
N ASP A 233 -8.05 11.08 -9.32
CA ASP A 233 -7.12 10.52 -10.31
C ASP A 233 -7.78 9.45 -11.19
N ALA A 234 -8.66 8.62 -10.61
CA ALA A 234 -9.40 7.61 -11.36
C ALA A 234 -10.37 8.24 -12.37
N LEU A 235 -11.02 9.36 -12.03
CA LEU A 235 -11.89 10.11 -12.95
C LEU A 235 -11.08 10.76 -14.07
N ASP A 236 -9.94 11.37 -13.77
CA ASP A 236 -9.05 11.97 -14.76
C ASP A 236 -8.50 10.90 -15.73
N ALA A 237 -8.13 9.72 -15.22
CA ALA A 237 -7.71 8.59 -16.02
C ALA A 237 -8.85 8.08 -16.94
N ALA A 238 -10.06 7.97 -16.42
CA ALA A 238 -11.24 7.60 -17.22
C ALA A 238 -11.54 8.63 -18.30
N ALA A 239 -11.42 9.92 -18.00
CA ALA A 239 -11.62 11.00 -18.97
C ALA A 239 -10.61 10.92 -20.12
N LEU A 240 -9.32 10.66 -19.84
CA LEU A 240 -8.31 10.44 -20.88
C LEU A 240 -8.65 9.26 -21.78
N LEU A 241 -9.10 8.15 -21.22
CA LEU A 241 -9.52 6.97 -21.99
C LEU A 241 -10.75 7.26 -22.85
N MET A 242 -11.68 8.10 -22.39
CA MET A 242 -12.87 8.49 -23.14
C MET A 242 -12.55 9.35 -24.37
N GLU A 243 -11.44 10.07 -24.36
CA GLU A 243 -10.98 10.89 -25.48
C GLU A 243 -10.25 10.07 -26.55
N ASP A 244 -9.79 8.85 -26.22
CA ASP A 244 -9.05 7.99 -27.16
C ASP A 244 -10.00 7.13 -27.99
N ALA A 245 -10.00 7.33 -29.29
CA ALA A 245 -10.83 6.58 -30.23
C ALA A 245 -10.51 5.07 -30.30
N ARG A 246 -9.34 4.65 -29.77
CA ARG A 246 -8.93 3.24 -29.68
C ARG A 246 -9.60 2.52 -28.50
N ILE A 247 -10.30 3.24 -27.62
CA ILE A 247 -10.93 2.68 -26.42
C ILE A 247 -12.45 2.54 -26.62
N ALA A 248 -12.98 1.37 -26.28
CA ALA A 248 -14.41 1.06 -26.32
C ALA A 248 -15.09 1.27 -24.96
N ASP A 249 -15.09 0.24 -24.13
CA ASP A 249 -15.73 0.21 -22.83
C ASP A 249 -14.68 0.31 -21.72
N LEU A 250 -15.11 0.81 -20.54
CA LEU A 250 -14.24 0.99 -19.38
C LEU A 250 -14.62 0.02 -18.26
N TYR A 251 -13.61 -0.43 -17.56
CA TYR A 251 -13.72 -1.17 -16.30
C TYR A 251 -12.83 -0.50 -15.27
N LEU A 252 -13.16 -0.65 -13.99
CA LEU A 252 -12.26 -0.27 -12.91
C LEU A 252 -11.60 -1.54 -12.39
N LEU A 253 -10.27 -1.51 -12.21
CA LEU A 253 -9.53 -2.55 -11.52
C LEU A 253 -8.91 -1.94 -10.27
N GLY A 254 -9.33 -2.40 -9.10
CA GLY A 254 -8.77 -2.00 -7.82
C GLY A 254 -7.99 -3.14 -7.17
N HIS A 255 -6.87 -2.82 -6.52
CA HIS A 255 -6.11 -3.73 -5.68
C HIS A 255 -6.17 -3.30 -4.22
N SER A 256 -6.32 -4.26 -3.29
CA SER A 256 -6.31 -4.01 -1.84
C SER A 256 -7.29 -2.89 -1.44
N GLN A 257 -6.84 -1.76 -0.90
CA GLN A 257 -7.69 -0.61 -0.58
C GLN A 257 -8.40 -0.05 -1.83
N GLY A 258 -7.75 -0.05 -2.99
CA GLY A 258 -8.40 0.35 -4.25
C GLY A 258 -9.58 -0.57 -4.63
N ALA A 259 -9.50 -1.86 -4.30
CA ALA A 259 -10.62 -2.79 -4.48
C ALA A 259 -11.74 -2.57 -3.45
N MET A 260 -11.40 -2.20 -2.21
CA MET A 260 -12.34 -1.77 -1.17
C MET A 260 -13.15 -0.56 -1.60
N LEU A 261 -12.45 0.44 -2.17
CA LEU A 261 -13.01 1.71 -2.62
C LEU A 261 -13.65 1.64 -4.02
N ALA A 262 -13.44 0.53 -4.75
CA ALA A 262 -13.89 0.37 -6.13
C ALA A 262 -15.38 0.73 -6.33
N PRO A 263 -16.34 0.29 -5.50
CA PRO A 263 -17.73 0.68 -5.68
C PRO A 263 -17.97 2.19 -5.56
N ARG A 264 -17.31 2.89 -4.59
CA ARG A 264 -17.38 4.34 -4.44
C ARG A 264 -16.84 5.05 -5.68
N ILE A 265 -15.69 4.63 -6.18
CA ILE A 265 -15.03 5.21 -7.36
C ILE A 265 -15.86 4.92 -8.62
N MET A 266 -16.38 3.69 -8.78
CA MET A 266 -17.26 3.32 -9.90
C MET A 266 -18.55 4.16 -9.92
N ALA A 267 -19.11 4.49 -8.76
CA ALA A 267 -20.29 5.36 -8.68
C ALA A 267 -19.99 6.77 -9.19
N ALA A 268 -18.83 7.32 -8.85
CA ALA A 268 -18.35 8.59 -9.38
C ALA A 268 -18.07 8.49 -10.90
N MET A 269 -17.35 7.44 -11.34
CA MET A 269 -17.06 7.21 -12.76
C MET A 269 -18.34 7.07 -13.60
N GLN A 270 -19.37 6.35 -13.11
CA GLN A 270 -20.62 6.17 -13.84
C GLN A 270 -21.31 7.51 -14.13
N THR A 271 -21.16 8.49 -13.24
CA THR A 271 -21.68 9.86 -13.45
C THR A 271 -21.00 10.56 -14.63
N GLU A 272 -19.70 10.31 -14.84
CA GLU A 272 -18.90 10.97 -15.89
C GLU A 272 -18.93 10.21 -17.22
N VAL A 273 -18.83 8.89 -17.19
CA VAL A 273 -18.68 8.06 -18.41
C VAL A 273 -19.95 7.29 -18.80
N GLY A 274 -20.98 7.30 -17.94
CA GLY A 274 -22.27 6.67 -18.17
C GLY A 274 -22.16 5.17 -18.48
N ASP A 275 -22.90 4.74 -19.49
CA ASP A 275 -22.98 3.33 -19.91
C ASP A 275 -21.66 2.75 -20.47
N ARG A 276 -20.61 3.58 -20.60
CA ARG A 276 -19.28 3.12 -20.99
C ARG A 276 -18.57 2.36 -19.83
N LEU A 277 -18.96 2.61 -18.57
CA LEU A 277 -18.51 1.81 -17.45
C LEU A 277 -19.28 0.48 -17.42
N ARG A 278 -18.56 -0.63 -17.57
CA ARG A 278 -19.17 -1.96 -17.75
C ARG A 278 -19.05 -2.87 -16.54
N GLY A 279 -18.18 -2.57 -15.57
CA GLY A 279 -18.01 -3.38 -14.39
C GLY A 279 -16.71 -3.10 -13.63
N GLY A 280 -16.45 -3.89 -12.59
CA GLY A 280 -15.28 -3.78 -11.73
C GLY A 280 -14.54 -5.09 -11.51
N VAL A 281 -13.22 -5.00 -11.41
CA VAL A 281 -12.31 -6.07 -11.02
C VAL A 281 -11.73 -5.72 -9.64
N LEU A 282 -12.07 -6.49 -8.62
CA LEU A 282 -11.71 -6.26 -7.23
C LEU A 282 -10.70 -7.34 -6.80
N LEU A 283 -9.44 -6.94 -6.62
CA LEU A 283 -8.33 -7.85 -6.31
C LEU A 283 -7.88 -7.66 -4.86
N ALA A 284 -7.88 -8.75 -4.09
CA ALA A 284 -7.39 -8.79 -2.71
C ALA A 284 -7.97 -7.70 -1.78
N GLY A 285 -9.22 -7.28 -2.03
CA GLY A 285 -9.91 -6.22 -1.28
C GLY A 285 -11.09 -6.74 -0.49
N SER A 286 -11.57 -5.92 0.44
CA SER A 286 -12.63 -6.24 1.40
C SER A 286 -13.83 -5.32 1.25
N PRO A 287 -15.07 -5.79 1.52
CA PRO A 287 -16.23 -4.91 1.70
C PRO A 287 -16.36 -4.38 3.14
N LEU A 288 -15.43 -4.73 4.01
CA LEU A 288 -15.34 -4.22 5.38
C LEU A 288 -14.55 -2.91 5.38
N PRO A 289 -14.81 -1.98 6.30
CA PRO A 289 -14.01 -0.77 6.40
C PRO A 289 -12.55 -1.07 6.80
N MET A 290 -11.63 -0.20 6.39
CA MET A 290 -10.19 -0.38 6.59
C MET A 290 -9.81 -0.65 8.04
N TRP A 291 -10.46 0.01 9.00
CA TRP A 291 -10.15 -0.19 10.41
C TRP A 291 -10.43 -1.63 10.89
N GLU A 292 -11.45 -2.32 10.35
CA GLU A 292 -11.71 -3.73 10.69
C GLU A 292 -10.59 -4.63 10.16
N ILE A 293 -10.08 -4.35 8.96
CA ILE A 293 -8.94 -5.08 8.40
C ILE A 293 -7.69 -4.84 9.27
N GLN A 294 -7.41 -3.59 9.64
CA GLN A 294 -6.32 -3.24 10.54
C GLN A 294 -6.47 -3.90 11.91
N TYR A 295 -7.69 -3.93 12.47
CA TYR A 295 -7.97 -4.64 13.70
C TYR A 295 -7.63 -6.13 13.58
N HIS A 296 -8.07 -6.80 12.53
CA HIS A 296 -7.78 -8.20 12.29
C HIS A 296 -6.29 -8.48 12.10
N GLN A 297 -5.58 -7.61 11.37
CA GLN A 297 -4.12 -7.68 11.24
C GLN A 297 -3.42 -7.55 12.60
N ASN A 298 -3.88 -6.61 13.45
CA ASN A 298 -3.37 -6.47 14.81
C ASN A 298 -3.63 -7.72 15.66
N LEU A 299 -4.82 -8.33 15.57
CA LEU A 299 -5.11 -9.59 16.26
C LEU A 299 -4.16 -10.72 15.82
N ASP A 300 -3.75 -10.77 14.57
CA ASP A 300 -2.77 -11.75 14.07
C ASP A 300 -1.37 -11.47 14.64
N VAL A 301 -0.96 -10.21 14.75
CA VAL A 301 0.27 -9.81 15.42
C VAL A 301 0.25 -10.19 16.89
N LEU A 302 -0.85 -10.00 17.61
CA LEU A 302 -0.97 -10.37 19.01
C LEU A 302 -0.70 -11.86 19.27
N LYS A 303 -1.00 -12.74 18.31
CA LYS A 303 -0.70 -14.20 18.42
C LYS A 303 0.80 -14.49 18.48
N THR A 304 1.65 -13.57 18.05
CA THR A 304 3.11 -13.71 18.10
C THR A 304 3.72 -13.23 19.42
N LEU A 305 2.96 -12.47 20.22
CA LEU A 305 3.36 -11.89 21.49
C LEU A 305 3.07 -12.81 22.66
N SER A 306 3.70 -12.53 23.81
CA SER A 306 3.46 -13.26 25.06
C SER A 306 3.73 -12.40 26.29
N GLY A 307 3.21 -12.82 27.45
CA GLY A 307 3.48 -12.18 28.74
C GLY A 307 2.91 -10.75 28.81
N GLU A 308 3.69 -9.83 29.37
CA GLU A 308 3.26 -8.45 29.60
C GLU A 308 3.04 -7.67 28.27
N ALA A 309 3.88 -7.92 27.27
CA ALA A 309 3.73 -7.30 25.95
C ALA A 309 2.39 -7.63 25.29
N LEU A 310 1.97 -8.92 25.38
CA LEU A 310 0.66 -9.33 24.87
C LEU A 310 -0.46 -8.59 25.60
N ALA A 311 -0.46 -8.61 26.96
CA ALA A 311 -1.53 -8.01 27.76
C ALA A 311 -1.65 -6.48 27.52
N GLN A 312 -0.54 -5.78 27.35
CA GLN A 312 -0.56 -4.34 27.05
C GLN A 312 -1.09 -4.09 25.64
N SER A 313 -0.61 -4.83 24.65
CA SER A 313 -1.03 -4.66 23.24
C SER A 313 -2.50 -5.02 23.04
N GLU A 314 -3.04 -6.05 23.69
CA GLU A 314 -4.46 -6.37 23.66
C GLU A 314 -5.33 -5.18 24.12
N VAL A 315 -4.98 -4.55 25.25
CA VAL A 315 -5.71 -3.38 25.76
C VAL A 315 -5.72 -2.23 24.77
N LEU A 316 -4.62 -2.01 24.08
CA LEU A 316 -4.46 -0.91 23.14
C LEU A 316 -5.25 -1.16 21.84
N VAL A 317 -5.18 -2.35 21.29
CA VAL A 317 -5.93 -2.75 20.09
C VAL A 317 -7.44 -2.67 20.34
N GLU A 318 -7.91 -3.17 21.48
CA GLU A 318 -9.32 -3.07 21.86
C GLU A 318 -9.77 -1.62 22.10
N ALA A 319 -8.90 -0.78 22.68
CA ALA A 319 -9.19 0.64 22.88
C ALA A 319 -9.30 1.41 21.55
N GLU A 320 -8.45 1.06 20.58
CA GLU A 320 -8.56 1.61 19.23
C GLU A 320 -9.86 1.18 18.56
N ALA A 321 -10.16 -0.12 18.53
CA ALA A 321 -11.38 -0.63 17.92
C ALA A 321 -12.66 -0.01 18.51
N ALA A 322 -12.66 0.26 19.82
CA ALA A 322 -13.80 0.91 20.50
C ALA A 322 -14.09 2.33 19.97
N LYS A 323 -13.10 3.03 19.40
CA LYS A 323 -13.30 4.37 18.79
C LYS A 323 -14.23 4.33 17.59
N ALA A 324 -14.28 3.23 16.83
CA ALA A 324 -15.11 3.11 15.62
C ALA A 324 -16.57 3.49 15.87
N THR A 325 -17.09 3.16 17.04
CA THR A 325 -18.49 3.42 17.41
C THR A 325 -18.83 4.92 17.60
N VAL A 326 -17.82 5.75 17.79
CA VAL A 326 -18.00 7.18 18.06
C VAL A 326 -17.53 8.07 16.91
N LEU A 327 -16.71 7.53 15.99
CA LEU A 327 -16.17 8.33 14.89
C LEU A 327 -17.25 8.87 13.94
N ALA A 328 -18.26 8.06 13.64
CA ALA A 328 -19.34 8.45 12.72
C ALA A 328 -20.16 9.66 13.19
N ASP A 329 -20.26 9.87 14.52
CA ASP A 329 -21.00 10.97 15.13
C ASP A 329 -20.08 12.13 15.58
N MET A 330 -18.78 12.03 15.37
CA MET A 330 -17.80 13.01 15.85
C MET A 330 -17.74 14.21 14.88
N PRO A 331 -17.70 15.45 15.40
CA PRO A 331 -17.52 16.63 14.55
C PRO A 331 -16.19 16.60 13.79
N ALA A 332 -16.20 17.10 12.55
CA ALA A 332 -15.02 17.14 11.66
C ALA A 332 -13.78 17.76 12.36
N GLU A 333 -13.95 18.87 13.07
CA GLU A 333 -12.87 19.55 13.80
C GLU A 333 -12.21 18.68 14.90
N GLU A 334 -12.94 17.71 15.45
CA GLU A 334 -12.42 16.77 16.43
C GLU A 334 -11.78 15.55 15.75
N LEU A 335 -12.35 15.07 14.65
CA LEU A 335 -11.76 14.02 13.82
C LEU A 335 -10.38 14.41 13.28
N GLN A 336 -10.25 15.65 12.79
CA GLN A 336 -9.00 16.20 12.25
C GLN A 336 -7.82 16.26 13.25
N LYS A 337 -8.12 16.19 14.55
CA LYS A 337 -7.12 16.24 15.65
C LYS A 337 -6.72 14.86 16.17
N GLN A 338 -7.32 13.80 15.67
CA GLN A 338 -7.16 12.45 16.20
C GLN A 338 -6.66 11.48 15.14
N THR A 339 -6.11 10.38 15.59
CA THR A 339 -5.81 9.22 14.77
C THR A 339 -6.66 8.03 15.19
N PHE A 340 -6.92 7.16 14.24
CA PHE A 340 -7.61 5.89 14.42
C PHE A 340 -6.82 4.81 13.69
N PHE A 341 -6.35 3.81 14.40
CA PHE A 341 -5.37 2.84 13.89
C PHE A 341 -4.17 3.48 13.14
N GLY A 342 -3.68 4.63 13.67
CA GLY A 342 -2.52 5.33 13.11
C GLY A 342 -2.81 6.22 11.89
N ILE A 343 -4.03 6.22 11.36
CA ILE A 343 -4.47 7.05 10.24
C ILE A 343 -5.29 8.23 10.77
N ASN A 344 -5.29 9.36 10.07
CA ASN A 344 -6.13 10.50 10.43
C ASN A 344 -7.60 10.07 10.54
N ALA A 345 -8.23 10.37 11.69
CA ALA A 345 -9.60 9.92 11.95
C ALA A 345 -10.64 10.56 11.02
N TYR A 346 -10.35 11.75 10.46
CA TYR A 346 -11.20 12.39 9.46
C TYR A 346 -11.21 11.59 8.15
N TYR A 347 -10.04 11.13 7.69
CA TYR A 347 -9.92 10.26 6.52
C TYR A 347 -10.64 8.93 6.73
N GLN A 348 -10.46 8.30 7.90
CA GLN A 348 -11.14 7.04 8.23
C GLN A 348 -12.66 7.20 8.29
N ALA A 349 -13.15 8.32 8.84
CA ALA A 349 -14.58 8.61 8.88
C ALA A 349 -15.17 8.86 7.48
N ASP A 350 -14.40 9.51 6.59
CA ASP A 350 -14.79 9.66 5.19
C ASP A 350 -14.86 8.31 4.47
N GLU A 351 -13.86 7.45 4.66
CA GLU A 351 -13.85 6.08 4.12
C GLU A 351 -15.07 5.28 4.62
N MET A 352 -15.32 5.28 5.93
CA MET A 352 -16.45 4.59 6.56
C MET A 352 -17.83 5.14 6.17
N SER A 353 -17.90 6.35 5.61
CA SER A 353 -19.17 6.99 5.22
C SER A 353 -19.89 6.27 4.09
N VAL A 354 -19.20 5.39 3.35
CA VAL A 354 -19.72 4.66 2.19
C VAL A 354 -19.67 3.15 2.47
N ASP A 355 -20.82 2.49 2.44
CA ASP A 355 -20.90 1.02 2.46
C ASP A 355 -20.58 0.47 1.06
N ALA A 356 -19.42 -0.16 0.92
CA ALA A 356 -18.93 -0.68 -0.36
C ALA A 356 -19.87 -1.72 -0.97
N ALA A 357 -20.42 -2.64 -0.16
CA ALA A 357 -21.31 -3.68 -0.66
C ALA A 357 -22.67 -3.12 -1.08
N GLN A 358 -23.25 -2.20 -0.29
CA GLN A 358 -24.51 -1.54 -0.66
C GLN A 358 -24.34 -0.68 -1.92
N THR A 359 -23.21 0.04 -2.03
CA THR A 359 -22.91 0.85 -3.22
C THR A 359 -22.76 -0.03 -4.47
N ALA A 360 -22.14 -1.19 -4.36
CA ALA A 360 -22.05 -2.16 -5.45
C ALA A 360 -23.44 -2.65 -5.89
N VAL A 361 -24.33 -2.93 -4.95
CA VAL A 361 -25.72 -3.32 -5.24
C VAL A 361 -26.49 -2.20 -5.93
N ASP A 362 -26.32 -0.96 -5.48
CA ASP A 362 -27.01 0.20 -6.05
C ASP A 362 -26.52 0.54 -7.48
N LEU A 363 -25.25 0.25 -7.78
CA LEU A 363 -24.68 0.41 -9.13
C LEU A 363 -25.18 -0.63 -10.11
N ASP A 364 -25.51 -1.83 -9.65
CA ASP A 364 -25.96 -2.98 -10.47
C ASP A 364 -25.03 -3.28 -11.66
N LEU A 365 -23.71 -3.10 -11.46
CA LEU A 365 -22.68 -3.43 -12.44
C LEU A 365 -22.00 -4.74 -12.08
N PRO A 366 -21.63 -5.57 -13.08
CA PRO A 366 -20.98 -6.86 -12.83
C PRO A 366 -19.61 -6.70 -12.16
N LEU A 367 -19.27 -7.61 -11.26
CA LEU A 367 -18.01 -7.63 -10.54
C LEU A 367 -17.24 -8.93 -10.76
N PHE A 368 -15.92 -8.82 -10.91
CA PHE A 368 -14.96 -9.91 -10.78
C PHE A 368 -14.19 -9.72 -9.48
N ILE A 369 -14.37 -10.61 -8.52
CA ILE A 369 -13.79 -10.51 -7.18
C ILE A 369 -12.84 -11.66 -6.99
N ALA A 370 -11.55 -11.36 -6.80
CA ALA A 370 -10.50 -12.37 -6.75
C ALA A 370 -9.50 -12.14 -5.62
N GLN A 371 -9.00 -13.24 -5.05
CA GLN A 371 -8.06 -13.21 -3.94
C GLN A 371 -7.21 -14.46 -3.88
N GLY A 372 -6.06 -14.40 -3.20
CA GLY A 372 -5.23 -15.55 -2.89
C GLY A 372 -5.59 -16.20 -1.56
N GLU A 373 -5.49 -17.54 -1.46
CA GLU A 373 -5.60 -18.24 -0.17
C GLU A 373 -4.40 -17.96 0.74
N LYS A 374 -3.25 -17.55 0.16
CA LYS A 374 -2.03 -17.18 0.90
C LYS A 374 -1.94 -15.69 1.21
N ASP A 375 -3.02 -14.95 1.00
CA ASP A 375 -3.14 -13.56 1.42
C ASP A 375 -3.28 -13.48 2.94
N TRP A 376 -2.23 -12.99 3.60
CA TRP A 376 -2.22 -12.79 5.05
C TRP A 376 -2.52 -11.33 5.44
N GLN A 377 -2.49 -10.39 4.48
CA GLN A 377 -2.81 -8.99 4.73
C GLN A 377 -4.33 -8.75 4.76
N VAL A 378 -5.03 -9.29 3.76
CA VAL A 378 -6.50 -9.37 3.78
C VAL A 378 -6.85 -10.86 3.72
N ARG A 379 -7.34 -11.40 4.83
CA ARG A 379 -7.67 -12.83 4.87
C ARG A 379 -8.83 -13.14 3.94
N PRO A 380 -8.89 -14.32 3.30
CA PRO A 380 -10.04 -14.72 2.46
C PRO A 380 -11.41 -14.51 3.13
N ALA A 381 -11.48 -14.72 4.46
CA ALA A 381 -12.69 -14.49 5.25
C ALA A 381 -13.14 -13.02 5.28
N ASP A 382 -12.18 -12.09 5.25
CA ASP A 382 -12.42 -10.65 5.27
C ASP A 382 -12.55 -10.05 3.86
N GLY A 383 -12.07 -10.76 2.85
CA GLY A 383 -12.11 -10.38 1.44
C GLY A 383 -13.20 -11.10 0.66
N VAL A 384 -12.82 -12.05 -0.20
CA VAL A 384 -13.74 -12.71 -1.15
C VAL A 384 -14.95 -13.36 -0.47
N GLU A 385 -14.77 -13.99 0.69
CA GLU A 385 -15.89 -14.61 1.42
C GLU A 385 -16.84 -13.56 2.02
N ALA A 386 -16.29 -12.43 2.51
CA ALA A 386 -17.10 -11.32 3.00
C ALA A 386 -17.90 -10.66 1.88
N TRP A 387 -17.31 -10.45 0.70
CA TRP A 387 -18.02 -9.99 -0.50
C TRP A 387 -19.19 -10.94 -0.85
N GLN A 388 -18.92 -12.25 -0.91
CA GLN A 388 -19.94 -13.26 -1.21
C GLN A 388 -21.06 -13.29 -0.17
N ALA A 389 -20.76 -12.99 1.09
CA ALA A 389 -21.74 -12.95 2.16
C ALA A 389 -22.59 -11.67 2.17
N LYS A 390 -22.03 -10.53 1.73
CA LYS A 390 -22.71 -9.23 1.76
C LYS A 390 -23.51 -8.92 0.49
N LEU A 391 -23.09 -9.41 -0.66
CA LEU A 391 -23.81 -9.23 -1.92
C LEU A 391 -25.01 -10.18 -2.02
N PRO A 392 -26.13 -9.77 -2.65
CA PRO A 392 -27.26 -10.64 -2.97
C PRO A 392 -26.83 -11.89 -3.75
N GLN A 393 -27.53 -13.03 -3.53
CA GLN A 393 -27.19 -14.29 -4.21
C GLN A 393 -27.35 -14.25 -5.73
N ASP A 394 -28.18 -13.36 -6.24
CA ASP A 394 -28.44 -13.12 -7.67
C ASP A 394 -27.67 -11.95 -8.24
N PHE A 395 -26.78 -11.34 -7.47
CA PHE A 395 -25.89 -10.28 -7.96
C PHE A 395 -24.91 -10.84 -8.98
N ASP A 396 -24.68 -10.12 -10.10
CA ASP A 396 -23.74 -10.55 -11.15
C ASP A 396 -22.29 -10.38 -10.68
N ALA A 397 -21.80 -11.35 -9.89
CA ALA A 397 -20.43 -11.41 -9.43
C ALA A 397 -19.79 -12.76 -9.71
N VAL A 398 -18.56 -12.75 -10.16
CA VAL A 398 -17.66 -13.89 -10.24
C VAL A 398 -16.72 -13.84 -9.05
N TYR A 399 -16.65 -14.92 -8.28
CA TYR A 399 -15.74 -15.07 -7.15
C TYR A 399 -14.65 -16.07 -7.47
N LYS A 400 -13.39 -15.68 -7.29
CA LYS A 400 -12.21 -16.53 -7.54
C LYS A 400 -11.29 -16.54 -6.34
N LEU A 401 -10.89 -17.73 -5.91
CA LEU A 401 -9.89 -17.92 -4.87
C LEU A 401 -8.76 -18.77 -5.44
N TYR A 402 -7.52 -18.26 -5.41
CA TYR A 402 -6.34 -18.90 -5.98
C TYR A 402 -5.49 -19.53 -4.86
N PRO A 403 -5.25 -20.85 -4.88
CA PRO A 403 -4.67 -21.58 -3.74
C PRO A 403 -3.28 -21.13 -3.30
N ASP A 404 -2.49 -20.67 -4.26
CA ASP A 404 -1.08 -20.32 -4.04
C ASP A 404 -0.80 -18.83 -4.06
N MET A 405 -1.79 -18.02 -4.40
CA MET A 405 -1.62 -16.59 -4.62
C MET A 405 -1.55 -15.82 -3.30
N THR A 406 -0.65 -14.85 -3.24
CA THR A 406 -0.44 -13.92 -2.11
C THR A 406 -1.27 -12.64 -2.29
N HIS A 407 -1.14 -11.70 -1.32
CA HIS A 407 -1.71 -10.35 -1.44
C HIS A 407 -1.17 -9.58 -2.64
N MET A 408 0.12 -9.74 -2.96
CA MET A 408 0.77 -9.11 -4.11
C MET A 408 0.52 -9.86 -5.44
N LEU A 409 -0.50 -10.72 -5.47
CA LEU A 409 -1.07 -11.39 -6.64
C LEU A 409 -0.14 -12.37 -7.38
N PHE A 410 0.97 -12.78 -6.79
CA PHE A 410 1.84 -13.84 -7.34
C PHE A 410 1.73 -15.15 -6.56
N ASP A 411 2.07 -16.26 -7.22
CA ASP A 411 2.00 -17.59 -6.64
C ASP A 411 3.23 -17.89 -5.77
N LEU A 412 3.02 -18.00 -4.45
CA LEU A 412 4.05 -18.34 -3.48
C LEU A 412 4.18 -19.86 -3.30
N GLN A 413 5.39 -20.39 -3.44
CA GLN A 413 5.65 -21.79 -3.16
C GLN A 413 5.80 -22.05 -1.66
N GLY A 414 5.11 -23.05 -1.11
CA GLY A 414 5.17 -23.43 0.30
C GLY A 414 4.18 -22.65 1.19
N THR A 415 4.44 -22.67 2.49
CA THR A 415 3.59 -22.00 3.48
C THR A 415 4.01 -20.55 3.66
N PRO A 416 3.10 -19.57 3.64
CA PRO A 416 3.44 -18.18 3.92
C PRO A 416 4.07 -18.03 5.30
N THR A 417 5.04 -17.14 5.40
CA THR A 417 5.64 -16.75 6.69
C THR A 417 4.77 -15.72 7.43
N GLY A 418 3.85 -15.06 6.71
CA GLY A 418 3.04 -13.97 7.22
C GLY A 418 3.83 -12.68 7.44
N THR A 419 4.92 -12.52 6.68
CA THR A 419 5.80 -11.34 6.76
C THR A 419 6.18 -10.86 5.36
N ALA A 420 6.78 -9.67 5.29
CA ALA A 420 7.32 -9.10 4.04
C ALA A 420 8.30 -10.04 3.31
N ALA A 421 8.92 -11.01 4.00
CA ALA A 421 9.79 -12.00 3.39
C ALA A 421 9.09 -12.84 2.30
N ASP A 422 7.77 -12.98 2.38
CA ASP A 422 6.98 -13.69 1.37
C ASP A 422 7.00 -12.97 0.01
N TYR A 423 7.29 -11.66 -0.02
CA TYR A 423 7.27 -10.82 -1.22
C TYR A 423 8.65 -10.56 -1.85
N MET A 424 9.70 -11.24 -1.35
CA MET A 424 11.09 -11.02 -1.73
C MET A 424 11.60 -11.94 -2.86
N ALA A 425 10.73 -12.76 -3.44
CA ALA A 425 11.14 -13.63 -4.54
C ALA A 425 11.50 -12.78 -5.76
N ALA A 426 12.77 -12.85 -6.22
CA ALA A 426 13.27 -12.02 -7.32
C ALA A 426 12.56 -12.23 -8.67
N ASP A 427 11.85 -13.33 -8.80
CA ASP A 427 11.08 -13.72 -9.98
C ASP A 427 9.55 -13.63 -9.75
N ALA A 428 9.11 -12.96 -8.68
CA ALA A 428 7.69 -12.77 -8.41
C ALA A 428 7.03 -12.01 -9.58
N ARG A 429 6.02 -12.64 -10.15
CA ARG A 429 5.17 -12.06 -11.20
C ARG A 429 3.73 -12.39 -10.90
N VAL A 430 2.83 -11.51 -11.26
CA VAL A 430 1.39 -11.74 -11.09
C VAL A 430 1.00 -13.06 -11.76
N SER A 431 0.15 -13.82 -11.07
CA SER A 431 -0.34 -15.11 -11.54
C SER A 431 -0.95 -14.99 -12.94
N GLU A 432 -0.41 -15.74 -13.92
CA GLU A 432 -0.92 -15.77 -15.29
C GLU A 432 -2.40 -16.17 -15.32
N ALA A 433 -2.79 -17.11 -14.45
CA ALA A 433 -4.17 -17.56 -14.35
C ALA A 433 -5.12 -16.43 -13.93
N LEU A 434 -4.70 -15.54 -13.04
CA LEU A 434 -5.47 -14.35 -12.67
C LEU A 434 -5.67 -13.42 -13.87
N ILE A 435 -4.60 -13.12 -14.61
CA ILE A 435 -4.64 -12.22 -15.76
C ILE A 435 -5.54 -12.79 -16.87
N GLU A 436 -5.42 -14.09 -17.17
CA GLU A 436 -6.26 -14.79 -18.13
C GLU A 436 -7.75 -14.78 -17.75
N ASP A 437 -8.05 -15.02 -16.46
CA ASP A 437 -9.42 -15.00 -15.95
C ASP A 437 -10.03 -13.58 -16.04
N ILE A 438 -9.27 -12.52 -15.73
CA ILE A 438 -9.71 -11.13 -15.88
C ILE A 438 -10.03 -10.81 -17.35
N ALA A 439 -9.09 -11.12 -18.26
CA ALA A 439 -9.28 -10.87 -19.69
C ALA A 439 -10.49 -11.63 -20.25
N ALA A 440 -10.66 -12.90 -19.87
CA ALA A 440 -11.79 -13.71 -20.27
C ALA A 440 -13.12 -13.15 -19.73
N TRP A 441 -13.13 -12.66 -18.48
CA TRP A 441 -14.31 -12.05 -17.87
C TRP A 441 -14.70 -10.75 -18.58
N ILE A 442 -13.74 -9.89 -18.92
CA ILE A 442 -13.98 -8.64 -19.70
C ILE A 442 -14.50 -8.99 -21.11
N ALA A 443 -13.87 -9.95 -21.79
CA ALA A 443 -14.26 -10.34 -23.16
C ALA A 443 -15.67 -10.94 -23.27
N ALA A 444 -16.22 -11.43 -22.16
CA ALA A 444 -17.57 -11.99 -22.11
C ALA A 444 -18.69 -10.95 -21.94
N ARG A 445 -18.34 -9.65 -21.76
CA ARG A 445 -19.25 -8.52 -21.47
C ARG A 445 -19.17 -7.43 -22.52
#